data_a41a586fef2856b1e81f6983dc15e75c
#
_entry.id   a41a586fef2856b1e81f6983dc15e75c
#
_cell.length_a   1.000
_cell.length_b   1.000
_cell.length_c   1.000
_cell.angle_alpha   90.00
_cell.angle_beta   90.00
_cell.angle_gamma   90.00
#
_symmetry.space_group_name_H-M   'P 1'
#
loop_
_entity.id
_entity.type
_entity.pdbx_description
1 polymer ?
#
loop_
_entity_poly.entity_id
_entity_poly.type
_entity_poly.pdbx_seq_one_letter_code
_entity_poly.pdbx_strand_id
1 'polypeptide(L)'
;ALSSAASDVYKRQGLIETLEKGPLAGYPVIGVKATLYYGSYHDVDSNELSFKLAARLAFQNACPKIKPTILEPIYEVKVVVKDEFVGTILGDMNKRRGRVLGMDQREGVQEITAEVPEAEISKYAIDLKAMTQASGRFSRKFLRYEEVPEYLIAKIVEEAKKYNTK
;
A
#
# COMPACT_ATOMS: atom_id res chain seq x y z
N ALA A 1 14.44 38.90 8.33
CA ALA A 1 13.64 37.99 9.17
C ALA A 1 12.81 37.11 8.27
N LEU A 2 13.01 35.80 8.37
CA LEU A 2 12.08 34.85 7.75
C LEU A 2 10.70 35.12 8.33
N SER A 3 9.73 35.50 7.51
CA SER A 3 8.37 35.68 7.96
C SER A 3 7.84 34.36 8.53
N SER A 4 6.87 34.39 9.42
CA SER A 4 6.21 33.16 9.94
C SER A 4 5.74 32.25 8.80
N ALA A 5 5.28 32.86 7.69
CA ALA A 5 4.87 32.14 6.47
C ALA A 5 6.01 31.33 5.83
N ALA A 6 7.23 31.87 5.75
CA ALA A 6 8.37 31.13 5.18
C ALA A 6 8.77 29.95 6.06
N SER A 7 8.78 30.12 7.39
CA SER A 7 9.05 29.01 8.33
C SER A 7 8.03 27.88 8.22
N ASP A 8 6.76 28.21 7.97
CA ASP A 8 5.68 27.24 7.80
C ASP A 8 5.82 26.45 6.48
N VAL A 9 6.30 27.09 5.43
CA VAL A 9 6.62 26.42 4.16
C VAL A 9 7.71 25.37 4.36
N TYR A 10 8.79 25.70 5.06
CA TYR A 10 9.89 24.75 5.32
C TYR A 10 9.47 23.59 6.23
N LYS A 11 8.67 23.85 7.27
CA LYS A 11 8.12 22.80 8.13
C LYS A 11 7.22 21.84 7.34
N ARG A 12 6.36 22.40 6.47
CA ARG A 12 5.51 21.60 5.58
C ARG A 12 6.33 20.74 4.64
N GLN A 13 7.37 21.31 4.01
CA GLN A 13 8.25 20.59 3.11
C GLN A 13 9.00 19.46 3.83
N GLY A 14 9.56 19.72 5.02
CA GLY A 14 10.23 18.71 5.83
C GLY A 14 9.29 17.55 6.23
N LEU A 15 8.01 17.85 6.50
CA LEU A 15 7.02 16.82 6.75
C LEU A 15 6.75 15.98 5.49
N ILE A 16 6.53 16.61 4.34
CA ILE A 16 6.29 15.91 3.06
C ILE A 16 7.44 14.97 2.73
N GLU A 17 8.68 15.45 2.80
CA GLU A 17 9.89 14.64 2.57
C GLU A 17 9.97 13.43 3.54
N THR A 18 9.51 13.62 4.77
CA THR A 18 9.49 12.56 5.79
C THR A 18 8.41 11.51 5.49
N LEU A 19 7.26 11.93 4.96
CA LEU A 19 6.15 11.05 4.60
C LEU A 19 6.44 10.17 3.38
N GLU A 20 7.43 10.53 2.54
CA GLU A 20 7.87 9.69 1.42
C GLU A 20 8.46 8.36 1.87
N LYS A 21 9.02 8.30 3.08
CA LYS A 21 9.60 7.09 3.68
C LYS A 21 9.03 6.86 5.07
N GLY A 22 7.93 6.13 5.14
CA GLY A 22 7.25 5.82 6.39
C GLY A 22 8.07 4.96 7.36
N PRO A 23 7.70 4.99 8.65
CA PRO A 23 8.51 4.44 9.74
C PRO A 23 8.52 2.92 9.82
N LEU A 24 7.52 2.21 9.25
CA LEU A 24 7.41 0.76 9.38
C LEU A 24 8.26 0.01 8.35
N ALA A 25 8.02 0.27 7.08
CA ALA A 25 8.63 -0.47 5.97
C ALA A 25 9.22 0.44 4.88
N GLY A 26 9.27 1.75 5.12
CA GLY A 26 9.79 2.72 4.14
C GLY A 26 8.82 3.03 3.00
N TYR A 27 7.59 2.55 3.03
CA TYR A 27 6.55 2.94 2.08
C TYR A 27 6.05 4.36 2.34
N PRO A 28 5.57 5.09 1.30
CA PRO A 28 4.98 6.40 1.49
C PRO A 28 3.80 6.36 2.49
N VAL A 29 3.74 7.38 3.34
CA VAL A 29 2.65 7.50 4.32
C VAL A 29 1.51 8.29 3.72
N ILE A 30 0.28 7.78 3.85
CA ILE A 30 -0.95 8.43 3.40
C ILE A 30 -1.95 8.54 4.57
N GLY A 31 -3.01 9.33 4.36
CA GLY A 31 -4.06 9.48 5.38
C GLY A 31 -3.67 10.33 6.59
N VAL A 32 -2.60 11.14 6.49
CA VAL A 32 -2.14 12.02 7.57
C VAL A 32 -2.64 13.44 7.36
N LYS A 33 -3.22 14.01 8.41
CA LYS A 33 -3.49 15.45 8.51
C LYS A 33 -2.59 16.04 9.59
N ALA A 34 -1.67 16.90 9.19
CA ALA A 34 -0.82 17.64 10.10
C ALA A 34 -1.31 19.10 10.24
N THR A 35 -1.42 19.59 11.45
CA THR A 35 -1.79 20.97 11.72
C THR A 35 -0.68 21.62 12.56
N LEU A 36 -0.07 22.65 12.02
CA LEU A 36 0.89 23.47 12.74
C LEU A 36 0.13 24.52 13.55
N TYR A 37 0.20 24.47 14.86
CA TYR A 37 -0.49 25.42 15.75
C TYR A 37 0.46 26.26 16.60
N TYR A 38 1.73 25.88 16.65
CA TYR A 38 2.76 26.62 17.43
C TYR A 38 4.16 26.41 16.81
N GLY A 39 5.00 27.43 16.97
CA GLY A 39 6.43 27.39 16.62
C GLY A 39 7.18 28.56 17.24
N SER A 40 8.44 28.37 17.57
CA SER A 40 9.34 29.43 18.01
C SER A 40 10.37 29.71 16.92
N TYR A 41 10.91 30.90 16.93
CA TYR A 41 11.95 31.39 16.03
C TYR A 41 13.06 32.03 16.83
N HIS A 42 14.32 31.72 16.49
CA HIS A 42 15.51 32.33 17.04
C HIS A 42 16.44 32.71 15.90
N ASP A 43 16.96 33.93 15.89
CA ASP A 43 17.73 34.51 14.78
C ASP A 43 19.00 33.70 14.41
N VAL A 44 19.56 32.97 15.39
CA VAL A 44 20.83 32.25 15.23
C VAL A 44 20.65 30.84 14.65
N ASP A 45 19.58 30.14 15.01
CA ASP A 45 19.39 28.69 14.76
C ASP A 45 18.18 28.38 13.89
N SER A 46 17.37 29.38 13.54
CA SER A 46 16.16 29.19 12.73
C SER A 46 16.44 29.40 11.25
N ASN A 47 16.76 28.33 10.58
CA ASN A 47 16.96 28.28 9.13
C ASN A 47 16.11 27.17 8.48
N GLU A 48 16.14 27.06 7.15
CA GLU A 48 15.40 26.06 6.41
C GLU A 48 15.64 24.63 6.93
N LEU A 49 16.90 24.26 7.11
CA LEU A 49 17.26 22.91 7.55
C LEU A 49 16.73 22.60 8.95
N SER A 50 16.82 23.56 9.87
CA SER A 50 16.33 23.42 11.24
C SER A 50 14.82 23.20 11.28
N PHE A 51 14.06 23.93 10.46
CA PHE A 51 12.60 23.77 10.39
C PHE A 51 12.20 22.42 9.78
N LYS A 52 12.88 21.97 8.72
CA LYS A 52 12.67 20.65 8.13
C LYS A 52 12.98 19.53 9.14
N LEU A 53 14.09 19.64 9.84
CA LEU A 53 14.49 18.67 10.85
C LEU A 53 13.50 18.61 12.01
N ALA A 54 13.05 19.78 12.50
CA ALA A 54 12.05 19.85 13.57
C ALA A 54 10.73 19.14 13.17
N ALA A 55 10.26 19.37 11.94
CA ALA A 55 9.05 18.71 11.43
C ALA A 55 9.25 17.19 11.31
N ARG A 56 10.41 16.74 10.82
CA ARG A 56 10.78 15.32 10.76
C ARG A 56 10.78 14.67 12.14
N LEU A 57 11.44 15.28 13.11
CA LEU A 57 11.52 14.76 14.48
C LEU A 57 10.16 14.73 15.14
N ALA A 58 9.33 15.76 14.95
CA ALA A 58 7.96 15.79 15.46
C ALA A 58 7.14 14.61 14.95
N PHE A 59 7.20 14.32 13.64
CA PHE A 59 6.52 13.19 13.05
C PHE A 59 7.06 11.85 13.59
N GLN A 60 8.39 11.68 13.62
CA GLN A 60 9.02 10.46 14.15
C GLN A 60 8.64 10.18 15.59
N ASN A 61 8.55 11.21 16.44
CA ASN A 61 8.14 11.09 17.84
C ASN A 61 6.63 10.79 17.99
N ALA A 62 5.81 11.18 17.02
CA ALA A 62 4.39 10.87 17.00
C ALA A 62 4.10 9.44 16.55
N CYS A 63 4.90 8.88 15.64
CA CYS A 63 4.66 7.57 15.03
C CYS A 63 4.34 6.43 16.01
N PRO A 64 5.09 6.23 17.11
CA PRO A 64 4.77 5.17 18.07
C PRO A 64 3.40 5.32 18.73
N LYS A 65 2.91 6.56 18.83
CA LYS A 65 1.64 6.90 19.50
C LYS A 65 0.43 6.71 18.59
N ILE A 66 0.60 6.90 17.28
CA ILE A 66 -0.48 6.82 16.29
C ILE A 66 -0.70 5.41 15.74
N LYS A 67 0.14 4.45 16.13
CA LYS A 67 0.05 3.03 15.69
C LYS A 67 -0.13 2.91 14.16
N PRO A 68 0.87 3.28 13.37
CA PRO A 68 0.77 3.19 11.91
C PRO A 68 0.59 1.74 11.47
N THR A 69 -0.20 1.53 10.42
CA THR A 69 -0.38 0.22 9.77
C THR A 69 0.15 0.25 8.34
N ILE A 70 0.20 -0.90 7.70
CA ILE A 70 0.54 -1.03 6.27
C ILE A 70 -0.74 -1.23 5.49
N LEU A 71 -0.87 -0.53 4.36
CA LEU A 71 -1.95 -0.71 3.42
C LEU A 71 -1.46 -1.50 2.21
N GLU A 72 -2.29 -2.39 1.69
CA GLU A 72 -2.06 -3.11 0.44
C GLU A 72 -3.13 -2.76 -0.59
N PRO A 73 -2.78 -2.66 -1.89
CA PRO A 73 -3.76 -2.42 -2.93
C PRO A 73 -4.58 -3.68 -3.20
N ILE A 74 -5.89 -3.52 -3.25
CA ILE A 74 -6.85 -4.57 -3.60
C ILE A 74 -7.32 -4.36 -5.03
N TYR A 75 -7.31 -5.42 -5.81
CA TYR A 75 -7.76 -5.45 -7.18
C TYR A 75 -9.03 -6.29 -7.34
N GLU A 76 -9.96 -5.81 -8.13
CA GLU A 76 -10.98 -6.66 -8.74
C GLU A 76 -10.32 -7.45 -9.86
N VAL A 77 -10.41 -8.77 -9.76
CA VAL A 77 -9.90 -9.71 -10.76
C VAL A 77 -11.09 -10.44 -11.36
N LYS A 78 -11.22 -10.38 -12.67
CA LYS A 78 -12.20 -11.16 -13.44
C LYS A 78 -11.47 -12.24 -14.20
N VAL A 79 -11.82 -13.48 -13.94
CA VAL A 79 -11.20 -14.66 -14.56
C VAL A 79 -12.23 -15.38 -15.41
N VAL A 80 -11.95 -15.55 -16.68
CA VAL A 80 -12.79 -16.28 -17.63
C VAL A 80 -12.14 -17.62 -17.93
N VAL A 81 -12.82 -18.71 -17.58
CA VAL A 81 -12.34 -20.08 -17.76
C VAL A 81 -13.48 -21.00 -18.22
N LYS A 82 -13.11 -22.14 -18.79
CA LYS A 82 -14.07 -23.22 -19.08
C LYS A 82 -14.61 -23.81 -17.77
N ASP A 83 -15.80 -24.38 -17.83
CA ASP A 83 -16.50 -24.97 -16.67
C ASP A 83 -15.63 -25.98 -15.91
N GLU A 84 -14.83 -26.78 -16.61
CA GLU A 84 -13.96 -27.79 -16.04
C GLU A 84 -12.88 -27.23 -15.08
N PHE A 85 -12.49 -25.95 -15.23
CA PHE A 85 -11.44 -25.31 -14.42
C PHE A 85 -11.98 -24.46 -13.26
N VAL A 86 -13.28 -24.26 -13.17
CA VAL A 86 -13.92 -23.40 -12.15
C VAL A 86 -13.48 -23.78 -10.72
N GLY A 87 -13.57 -25.04 -10.38
CA GLY A 87 -13.17 -25.52 -9.04
C GLY A 87 -11.70 -25.24 -8.72
N THR A 88 -10.83 -25.41 -9.72
CA THR A 88 -9.39 -25.11 -9.58
C THR A 88 -9.15 -23.63 -9.31
N ILE A 89 -9.84 -22.75 -10.06
CA ILE A 89 -9.70 -21.30 -9.91
C ILE A 89 -10.27 -20.82 -8.57
N LEU A 90 -11.42 -21.32 -8.13
CA LEU A 90 -11.98 -20.98 -6.81
C LEU A 90 -11.02 -21.38 -5.67
N GLY A 91 -10.44 -22.57 -5.75
CA GLY A 91 -9.43 -23.03 -4.79
C GLY A 91 -8.17 -22.17 -4.81
N ASP A 92 -7.72 -21.74 -5.98
CA ASP A 92 -6.56 -20.86 -6.13
C ASP A 92 -6.84 -19.45 -5.60
N MET A 93 -8.01 -18.87 -5.86
CA MET A 93 -8.41 -17.58 -5.30
C MET A 93 -8.39 -17.58 -3.77
N ASN A 94 -8.92 -18.64 -3.15
CA ASN A 94 -8.88 -18.77 -1.69
C ASN A 94 -7.45 -18.82 -1.15
N LYS A 95 -6.53 -19.52 -1.82
CA LYS A 95 -5.10 -19.54 -1.42
C LYS A 95 -4.43 -18.17 -1.53
N ARG A 96 -4.89 -17.33 -2.46
CA ARG A 96 -4.39 -15.97 -2.70
C ARG A 96 -5.09 -14.91 -1.84
N ARG A 97 -5.73 -15.31 -0.76
CA ARG A 97 -6.52 -14.38 0.07
C ARG A 97 -7.63 -13.66 -0.71
N GLY A 98 -8.04 -14.25 -1.83
CA GLY A 98 -9.07 -13.70 -2.70
C GLY A 98 -10.46 -13.90 -2.12
N ARG A 99 -11.29 -12.88 -2.22
CA ARG A 99 -12.71 -12.92 -1.86
C ARG A 99 -13.54 -13.00 -3.15
N VAL A 100 -14.10 -14.17 -3.44
CA VAL A 100 -14.98 -14.36 -4.59
C VAL A 100 -16.30 -13.60 -4.35
N LEU A 101 -16.66 -12.73 -5.29
CA LEU A 101 -17.85 -11.90 -5.24
C LEU A 101 -19.02 -12.50 -5.99
N GLY A 102 -18.75 -13.21 -7.08
CA GLY A 102 -19.76 -13.81 -7.93
C GLY A 102 -19.18 -14.60 -9.09
N MET A 103 -20.07 -15.31 -9.76
CA MET A 103 -19.78 -16.06 -10.97
C MET A 103 -20.91 -15.86 -11.97
N ASP A 104 -20.58 -15.56 -13.21
CA ASP A 104 -21.51 -15.40 -14.31
C ASP A 104 -21.22 -16.43 -15.39
N GLN A 105 -22.24 -17.22 -15.75
CA GLN A 105 -22.13 -18.24 -16.79
C GLN A 105 -22.40 -17.63 -18.16
N ARG A 106 -21.53 -17.92 -19.11
CA ARG A 106 -21.66 -17.53 -20.53
C ARG A 106 -21.26 -18.72 -21.39
N GLU A 107 -22.14 -19.20 -22.26
CA GLU A 107 -21.90 -20.21 -23.31
C GLU A 107 -20.63 -21.09 -23.17
N GLY A 108 -20.61 -21.98 -22.17
CA GLY A 108 -19.50 -22.93 -21.94
C GLY A 108 -18.25 -22.35 -21.24
N VAL A 109 -18.34 -21.12 -20.76
CA VAL A 109 -17.30 -20.48 -19.93
C VAL A 109 -17.93 -19.81 -18.72
N GLN A 110 -17.15 -19.69 -17.64
CA GLN A 110 -17.52 -18.99 -16.42
C GLN A 110 -16.65 -17.75 -16.26
N GLU A 111 -17.26 -16.63 -15.94
CA GLU A 111 -16.58 -15.43 -15.48
C GLU A 111 -16.65 -15.38 -13.95
N ILE A 112 -15.50 -15.52 -13.29
CA ILE A 112 -15.36 -15.45 -11.83
C ILE A 112 -14.85 -14.07 -11.48
N THR A 113 -15.58 -13.34 -10.63
CA THR A 113 -15.16 -12.04 -10.12
C THR A 113 -14.72 -12.19 -8.68
N ALA A 114 -13.51 -11.74 -8.36
CA ALA A 114 -12.94 -11.79 -7.02
C ALA A 114 -12.16 -10.51 -6.68
N GLU A 115 -12.10 -10.15 -5.41
CA GLU A 115 -11.19 -9.14 -4.89
C GLU A 115 -9.93 -9.82 -4.35
N VAL A 116 -8.76 -9.40 -4.80
CA VAL A 116 -7.48 -10.05 -4.45
C VAL A 116 -6.41 -8.98 -4.19
N PRO A 117 -5.57 -9.16 -3.15
CA PRO A 117 -4.43 -8.28 -2.93
C PRO A 117 -3.41 -8.37 -4.08
N GLU A 118 -2.83 -7.25 -4.47
CA GLU A 118 -1.86 -7.19 -5.58
C GLU A 118 -0.66 -8.14 -5.38
N ALA A 119 -0.17 -8.25 -4.15
CA ALA A 119 0.95 -9.12 -3.82
C ALA A 119 0.73 -10.57 -4.24
N GLU A 120 -0.53 -11.04 -4.21
CA GLU A 120 -0.91 -12.41 -4.52
C GLU A 120 -1.11 -12.67 -6.03
N ILE A 121 -1.22 -11.62 -6.83
CA ILE A 121 -1.50 -11.72 -8.28
C ILE A 121 -0.35 -11.28 -9.18
N SER A 122 0.83 -11.00 -8.62
CA SER A 122 1.99 -10.52 -9.39
C SER A 122 2.42 -11.47 -10.51
N LYS A 123 2.25 -12.79 -10.32
CA LYS A 123 2.56 -13.84 -11.30
C LYS A 123 1.33 -14.57 -11.84
N TYR A 124 0.14 -14.04 -11.59
CA TYR A 124 -1.10 -14.74 -11.85
C TYR A 124 -1.31 -15.12 -13.32
N ALA A 125 -0.81 -14.33 -14.26
CA ALA A 125 -0.89 -14.66 -15.69
C ALA A 125 -0.24 -16.00 -16.04
N ILE A 126 0.89 -16.31 -15.41
CA ILE A 126 1.64 -17.56 -15.63
C ILE A 126 0.89 -18.72 -14.98
N ASP A 127 0.49 -18.51 -13.72
CA ASP A 127 -0.20 -19.53 -12.94
C ASP A 127 -1.55 -19.91 -13.57
N LEU A 128 -2.32 -18.91 -14.03
CA LEU A 128 -3.59 -19.14 -14.72
C LEU A 128 -3.41 -19.98 -15.98
N LYS A 129 -2.42 -19.68 -16.81
CA LYS A 129 -2.12 -20.48 -18.01
C LYS A 129 -1.77 -21.93 -17.66
N ALA A 130 -1.00 -22.14 -16.60
CA ALA A 130 -0.65 -23.48 -16.15
C ALA A 130 -1.89 -24.25 -15.64
N MET A 131 -2.76 -23.61 -14.86
CA MET A 131 -3.97 -24.25 -14.31
C MET A 131 -5.06 -24.53 -15.36
N THR A 132 -5.08 -23.78 -16.46
CA THR A 132 -6.18 -23.82 -17.46
C THR A 132 -5.73 -24.29 -18.84
N GLN A 133 -4.56 -24.93 -18.94
CA GLN A 133 -3.99 -25.35 -20.24
C GLN A 133 -3.95 -24.19 -21.26
N ALA A 134 -3.56 -23.00 -20.79
CA ALA A 134 -3.50 -21.76 -21.56
C ALA A 134 -4.85 -21.19 -22.05
N SER A 135 -5.99 -21.78 -21.69
CA SER A 135 -7.32 -21.31 -22.15
C SER A 135 -7.89 -20.17 -21.31
N GLY A 136 -7.44 -20.02 -20.05
CA GLY A 136 -7.93 -18.99 -19.13
C GLY A 136 -7.45 -17.58 -19.50
N ARG A 137 -8.32 -16.60 -19.26
CA ARG A 137 -8.05 -15.18 -19.42
C ARG A 137 -8.42 -14.45 -18.14
N PHE A 138 -7.69 -13.37 -17.82
CA PHE A 138 -8.09 -12.53 -16.71
C PHE A 138 -7.87 -11.05 -17.02
N SER A 139 -8.60 -10.21 -16.33
CA SER A 139 -8.39 -8.77 -16.25
C SER A 139 -8.34 -8.35 -14.80
N ARG A 140 -7.68 -7.22 -14.51
CA ARG A 140 -7.62 -6.66 -13.17
C ARG A 140 -7.86 -5.17 -13.19
N LYS A 141 -8.53 -4.66 -12.16
CA LYS A 141 -8.81 -3.25 -11.95
C LYS A 141 -8.54 -2.90 -10.50
N PHE A 142 -7.75 -1.85 -10.27
CA PHE A 142 -7.55 -1.33 -8.92
C PHE A 142 -8.89 -0.88 -8.31
N LEU A 143 -9.15 -1.27 -7.06
CA LEU A 143 -10.35 -0.87 -6.32
C LEU A 143 -10.02 0.15 -5.23
N ARG A 144 -9.19 -0.24 -4.27
CA ARG A 144 -8.90 0.52 -3.07
C ARG A 144 -7.67 -0.02 -2.36
N TYR A 145 -7.24 0.71 -1.33
CA TYR A 145 -6.30 0.20 -0.34
C TYR A 145 -7.05 -0.36 0.86
N GLU A 146 -6.57 -1.47 1.42
CA GLU A 146 -7.02 -2.07 2.68
C GLU A 146 -5.84 -2.34 3.60
N GLU A 147 -6.11 -2.44 4.91
CA GLU A 147 -5.09 -2.77 5.89
C GLU A 147 -4.59 -4.20 5.68
N VAL A 148 -3.28 -4.36 5.69
CA VAL A 148 -2.65 -5.67 5.67
C VAL A 148 -2.97 -6.41 6.97
N PRO A 149 -3.35 -7.70 6.93
CA PRO A 149 -3.54 -8.49 8.13
C PRO A 149 -2.33 -8.46 9.06
N GLU A 150 -2.55 -8.32 10.35
CA GLU A 150 -1.51 -8.09 11.37
C GLU A 150 -0.40 -9.15 11.31
N TYR A 151 -0.75 -10.42 11.07
CA TYR A 151 0.22 -11.53 10.97
C TYR A 151 1.19 -11.41 9.79
N LEU A 152 0.89 -10.59 8.77
CA LEU A 152 1.76 -10.34 7.62
C LEU A 152 2.64 -9.11 7.80
N ILE A 153 2.27 -8.17 8.66
CA ILE A 153 2.98 -6.90 8.84
C ILE A 153 4.45 -7.14 9.21
N ALA A 154 4.69 -8.03 10.17
CA ALA A 154 6.04 -8.36 10.61
C ALA A 154 6.93 -8.87 9.47
N LYS A 155 6.38 -9.75 8.63
CA LYS A 155 7.08 -10.30 7.45
C LYS A 155 7.40 -9.20 6.43
N ILE A 156 6.44 -8.34 6.11
CA ILE A 156 6.62 -7.24 5.16
C ILE A 156 7.69 -6.26 5.66
N VAL A 157 7.67 -5.92 6.94
CA VAL A 157 8.68 -5.04 7.56
C VAL A 157 10.06 -5.65 7.49
N GLU A 158 10.20 -6.95 7.75
CA GLU A 158 11.48 -7.65 7.67
C GLU A 158 12.02 -7.70 6.23
N GLU A 159 11.16 -8.01 5.26
CA GLU A 159 11.53 -7.99 3.84
C GLU A 159 11.96 -6.60 3.38
N ALA A 160 11.22 -5.55 3.75
CA ALA A 160 11.55 -4.18 3.41
C ALA A 160 12.91 -3.73 3.98
N LYS A 161 13.25 -4.16 5.20
CA LYS A 161 14.59 -3.89 5.80
C LYS A 161 15.72 -4.47 4.96
N LYS A 162 15.56 -5.67 4.40
CA LYS A 162 16.58 -6.31 3.54
C LYS A 162 16.84 -5.53 2.24
N TYR A 163 15.83 -4.84 1.71
CA TYR A 163 15.96 -4.01 0.50
C TYR A 163 16.52 -2.62 0.78
N ASN A 164 16.22 -2.05 1.95
CA ASN A 164 16.68 -0.72 2.32
C ASN A 164 18.12 -0.66 2.89
N THR A 165 18.77 -1.82 3.07
CA THR A 165 20.14 -1.92 3.59
C THR A 165 21.21 -2.03 2.47
N LYS A 166 20.77 -1.95 1.22
CA LYS A 166 21.65 -1.85 0.02
C LYS A 166 21.62 -0.43 -0.53
#